data_bb0ac764a5df2efdec4a78ca642cdf37
#
_entry.id   bb0ac764a5df2efdec4a78ca642cdf37
#
_cell.length_a   1.000
_cell.length_b   1.000
_cell.length_c   1.000
_cell.angle_alpha   90.00
_cell.angle_beta   90.00
_cell.angle_gamma   90.00
#
_symmetry.space_group_name_H-M   'P 1'
#
loop_
_entity.id
_entity.type
_entity.pdbx_description
1 polymer ?
#
loop_
_entity_poly.entity_id
_entity_poly.type
_entity_poly.pdbx_seq_one_letter_code
_entity_poly.pdbx_strand_id
1 'polypeptide(L)'
;TYNNEVKENEEVGVYLSYFNHDKKRLHYKLEMYEKSKNILSATTEVLSLYIDLNIRKVAEFENEKLMIMDQFIEENKSKFKIDNLQFSNKLKK
;
A
#
# COMPACT_ATOMS: atom_id res chain seq x y z
N THR A 1 7.89 8.52 6.44
CA THR A 1 9.03 8.95 7.25
C THR A 1 10.34 8.46 6.65
N TYR A 2 11.27 9.36 6.46
CA TYR A 2 12.58 9.03 5.92
C TYR A 2 13.54 8.68 7.03
N ASN A 3 14.16 7.52 6.92
CA ASN A 3 15.16 7.07 7.88
C ASN A 3 16.57 7.49 7.46
N ASN A 4 16.80 7.55 6.17
CA ASN A 4 18.07 8.00 5.60
C ASN A 4 17.79 8.89 4.39
N GLU A 5 18.67 9.85 4.16
CA GLU A 5 18.59 10.70 2.99
C GLU A 5 19.12 9.94 1.76
N VAL A 6 18.34 9.92 0.68
CA VAL A 6 18.71 9.27 -0.57
C VAL A 6 19.35 10.30 -1.49
N LYS A 7 20.54 10.00 -1.96
CA LYS A 7 21.29 10.88 -2.87
C LYS A 7 20.75 10.77 -4.29
N GLU A 8 20.93 11.83 -5.07
CA GLU A 8 20.37 12.00 -6.40
C GLU A 8 20.66 10.85 -7.37
N ASN A 9 21.87 10.28 -7.34
CA ASN A 9 22.30 9.26 -8.28
C ASN A 9 22.19 7.84 -7.73
N GLU A 10 21.55 7.64 -6.58
CA GLU A 10 21.41 6.32 -6.01
C GLU A 10 20.13 5.65 -6.49
N GLU A 11 20.21 4.35 -6.77
CA GLU A 11 19.03 3.58 -7.12
C GLU A 11 18.22 3.25 -5.87
N VAL A 12 16.91 3.40 -5.99
CA VAL A 12 15.96 3.09 -4.94
C VAL A 12 15.01 2.01 -5.41
N GLY A 13 14.87 0.95 -4.62
CA GLY A 13 13.84 -0.05 -4.83
C GLY A 13 12.61 0.28 -3.99
N VAL A 14 11.43 0.24 -4.60
CA VAL A 14 10.16 0.43 -3.90
C VAL A 14 9.43 -0.89 -3.89
N TYR A 15 9.03 -1.35 -2.71
CA TYR A 15 8.37 -2.63 -2.54
C TYR A 15 7.06 -2.46 -1.81
N LEU A 16 6.02 -3.15 -2.29
CA LEU A 16 4.74 -3.22 -1.59
C LEU A 16 4.87 -4.27 -0.50
N SER A 17 4.89 -3.84 0.75
CA SER A 17 5.05 -4.74 1.89
C SER A 17 3.73 -5.21 2.50
N TYR A 18 2.63 -4.52 2.16
CA TYR A 18 1.30 -4.89 2.63
C TYR A 18 0.24 -4.29 1.71
N PHE A 19 -0.84 -5.02 1.49
CA PHE A 19 -2.00 -4.53 0.76
C PHE A 19 -3.27 -5.17 1.31
N ASN A 20 -4.28 -4.34 1.52
CA ASN A 20 -5.61 -4.79 1.87
C ASN A 20 -6.62 -3.78 1.36
N HIS A 21 -7.90 -4.12 1.41
CA HIS A 21 -8.96 -3.22 0.97
C HIS A 21 -10.28 -3.59 1.62
N ASP A 22 -11.23 -2.69 1.58
CA ASP A 22 -12.64 -2.98 1.77
C ASP A 22 -13.39 -2.54 0.50
N LYS A 23 -14.70 -2.33 0.59
CA LYS A 23 -15.49 -1.95 -0.58
C LYS A 23 -15.21 -0.53 -1.09
N LYS A 24 -14.62 0.32 -0.25
CA LYS A 24 -14.45 1.75 -0.55
C LYS A 24 -13.04 2.26 -0.30
N ARG A 25 -12.19 1.47 0.35
CA ARG A 25 -10.87 1.90 0.79
C ARG A 25 -9.77 0.97 0.33
N LEU A 26 -8.60 1.57 0.12
CA LEU A 26 -7.36 0.83 -0.08
C LEU A 26 -6.45 1.10 1.12
N HIS A 27 -5.78 0.07 1.59
CA HIS A 27 -4.79 0.17 2.66
C HIS A 27 -3.54 -0.55 2.21
N TYR A 28 -2.42 0.17 2.16
CA TYR A 28 -1.17 -0.45 1.73
C TYR A 28 0.01 0.20 2.41
N LYS A 29 1.12 -0.52 2.40
CA LYS A 29 2.38 -0.05 2.93
C LYS A 29 3.48 -0.28 1.92
N LEU A 30 4.27 0.75 1.68
CA LEU A 30 5.42 0.71 0.79
C LEU A 30 6.70 0.87 1.59
N GLU A 31 7.72 0.14 1.17
CA GLU A 31 9.06 0.27 1.72
C GLU A 31 10.01 0.66 0.61
N MET A 32 10.84 1.66 0.87
CA MET A 32 11.88 2.11 -0.07
C MET A 32 13.25 1.75 0.48
N TYR A 33 14.04 1.08 -0.34
CA TYR A 33 15.39 0.66 0.00
C TYR A 33 16.40 1.33 -0.90
N GLU A 34 17.52 1.73 -0.32
CA GLU A 34 18.69 2.13 -1.08
C GLU A 34 19.40 0.86 -1.54
N LYS A 35 19.40 0.62 -2.86
CA LYS A 35 19.87 -0.66 -3.40
C LYS A 35 21.35 -0.93 -3.16
N SER A 36 22.19 0.10 -3.26
CA SER A 36 23.62 -0.06 -3.08
C SER A 36 24.02 -0.54 -1.69
N LYS A 37 23.24 -0.16 -0.67
CA LYS A 37 23.52 -0.51 0.72
C LYS A 37 22.49 -1.45 1.33
N ASN A 38 21.43 -1.75 0.59
CA ASN A 38 20.31 -2.56 1.07
C ASN A 38 19.73 -2.06 2.40
N ILE A 39 19.63 -0.75 2.52
CA ILE A 39 19.15 -0.08 3.74
C ILE A 39 17.75 0.47 3.50
N LEU A 40 16.86 0.25 4.46
CA LEU A 40 15.53 0.83 4.44
C LEU A 40 15.62 2.36 4.59
N SER A 41 15.26 3.08 3.54
CA SER A 41 15.33 4.54 3.51
C SER A 41 14.06 5.20 3.97
N ALA A 42 12.90 4.63 3.66
CA ALA A 42 11.61 5.20 4.02
C ALA A 42 10.53 4.14 4.04
N THR A 43 9.49 4.39 4.84
CA THR A 43 8.27 3.60 4.81
C THR A 43 7.08 4.54 4.72
N THR A 44 6.05 4.09 4.00
CA THR A 44 4.80 4.85 3.86
C THR A 44 3.63 3.91 3.99
N GLU A 45 2.77 4.18 4.95
CA GLU A 45 1.50 3.48 5.09
C GLU A 45 0.39 4.43 4.63
N VAL A 46 -0.48 3.95 3.73
CA VAL A 46 -1.50 4.78 3.09
C VAL A 46 -2.87 4.14 3.27
N LEU A 47 -3.82 4.97 3.64
CA LEU A 47 -5.24 4.62 3.64
C LEU A 47 -5.93 5.61 2.69
N SER A 48 -6.47 5.09 1.59
CA SER A 48 -7.11 5.90 0.55
C SER A 48 -8.57 5.52 0.38
N LEU A 49 -9.38 6.50 0.00
CA LEU A 49 -10.78 6.27 -0.35
C LEU A 49 -10.93 6.23 -1.87
N TYR A 50 -11.81 5.35 -2.35
CA TYR A 50 -12.19 5.34 -3.75
C TYR A 50 -13.25 6.42 -3.98
N ILE A 51 -12.96 7.35 -4.87
CA ILE A 51 -13.84 8.49 -5.13
C ILE A 51 -14.28 8.46 -6.58
N ASP A 52 -15.58 8.59 -6.81
CA ASP A 52 -16.14 8.81 -8.13
C ASP A 52 -16.03 10.30 -8.45
N LEU A 53 -15.17 10.63 -9.41
CA LEU A 53 -14.89 12.02 -9.77
C LEU A 53 -16.08 12.71 -10.45
N ASN A 54 -16.99 11.96 -11.04
CA ASN A 54 -18.16 12.53 -11.70
C ASN A 54 -19.15 13.11 -10.68
N ILE A 55 -19.32 12.44 -9.56
CA ILE A 55 -20.23 12.89 -8.50
C ILE A 55 -19.49 13.41 -7.27
N ARG A 56 -18.15 13.31 -7.25
CA ARG A 56 -17.27 13.75 -6.17
C ARG A 56 -17.64 13.19 -4.81
N LYS A 57 -18.04 11.92 -4.79
CA LYS A 57 -18.41 11.21 -3.56
C LYS A 57 -17.65 9.91 -3.47
N VAL A 58 -17.50 9.42 -2.24
CA VAL A 58 -16.95 8.10 -2.00
C VAL A 58 -17.84 7.06 -2.67
N ALA A 59 -17.22 6.17 -3.40
CA ALA A 59 -17.91 5.12 -4.15
C ALA A 59 -17.37 3.75 -3.76
N GLU A 60 -18.12 2.71 -4.09
CA GLU A 60 -17.66 1.34 -3.93
C GLU A 60 -16.90 0.90 -5.19
N PHE A 61 -15.91 0.06 -4.99
CA PHE A 61 -15.17 -0.53 -6.12
C PHE A 61 -16.13 -1.42 -6.92
N GLU A 62 -15.94 -1.42 -8.24
CA GLU A 62 -16.65 -2.34 -9.12
C GLU A 62 -16.26 -3.79 -8.80
N ASN A 63 -17.16 -4.74 -9.02
CA ASN A 63 -16.92 -6.14 -8.71
C ASN A 63 -15.66 -6.68 -9.35
N GLU A 64 -15.36 -6.29 -10.59
CA GLU A 64 -14.14 -6.71 -11.27
C GLU A 64 -12.88 -6.27 -10.53
N LYS A 65 -12.88 -5.04 -10.03
CA LYS A 65 -11.75 -4.52 -9.25
C LYS A 65 -11.60 -5.24 -7.92
N LEU A 66 -12.72 -5.53 -7.25
CA LEU A 66 -12.70 -6.28 -6.00
C LEU A 66 -12.11 -7.67 -6.20
N MET A 67 -12.49 -8.35 -7.27
CA MET A 67 -11.98 -9.68 -7.58
C MET A 67 -10.48 -9.64 -7.86
N ILE A 68 -10.00 -8.66 -8.61
CA ILE A 68 -8.57 -8.51 -8.93
C ILE A 68 -7.78 -8.24 -7.66
N MET A 69 -8.27 -7.36 -6.80
CA MET A 69 -7.59 -7.04 -5.54
C MET A 69 -7.55 -8.23 -4.59
N ASP A 70 -8.65 -8.97 -4.48
CA ASP A 70 -8.70 -10.16 -3.63
C ASP A 70 -7.76 -11.24 -4.14
N GLN A 71 -7.68 -11.43 -5.44
CA GLN A 71 -6.74 -12.36 -6.04
C GLN A 71 -5.29 -11.95 -5.77
N PHE A 72 -4.99 -10.68 -5.92
CA PHE A 72 -3.66 -10.14 -5.61
C PHE A 72 -3.28 -10.41 -4.16
N ILE A 73 -4.19 -10.15 -3.22
CA ILE A 73 -3.96 -10.38 -1.80
C ILE A 73 -3.70 -11.88 -1.55
N GLU A 74 -4.53 -12.75 -2.10
CA GLU A 74 -4.39 -14.18 -1.92
C GLU A 74 -3.06 -14.71 -2.42
N GLU A 75 -2.59 -14.20 -3.55
CA GLU A 75 -1.31 -14.61 -4.14
C GLU A 75 -0.10 -14.09 -3.36
N ASN A 76 -0.25 -12.99 -2.65
CA ASN A 76 0.88 -12.30 -2.02
C ASN A 76 0.82 -12.23 -0.50
N LYS A 77 -0.24 -12.71 0.12
CA LYS A 77 -0.44 -12.56 1.58
C LYS A 77 0.69 -13.14 2.43
N SER A 78 1.35 -14.19 1.95
CA SER A 78 2.48 -14.79 2.65
C SER A 78 3.71 -13.88 2.69
N LYS A 79 3.79 -12.90 1.79
CA LYS A 79 4.88 -11.95 1.69
C LYS A 79 4.59 -10.64 2.44
N PHE A 80 3.37 -10.47 2.90
CA PHE A 80 2.97 -9.22 3.55
C PHE A 80 3.49 -9.15 4.98
N LYS A 81 3.94 -7.95 5.35
CA LYS A 81 4.38 -7.62 6.70
C LYS A 81 3.24 -6.90 7.41
N ILE A 82 2.70 -7.53 8.44
CA ILE A 82 1.55 -6.99 9.16
C ILE A 82 1.95 -6.24 10.44
N ASP A 83 3.23 -6.19 10.75
CA ASP A 83 3.71 -5.52 11.94
C ASP A 83 3.70 -3.99 11.76
N ASN A 84 3.40 -3.28 12.84
CA ASN A 84 3.43 -1.82 12.87
C ASN A 84 2.48 -1.13 11.88
N LEU A 85 1.35 -1.77 11.57
CA LEU A 85 0.31 -1.15 10.74
C LEU A 85 -0.55 -0.23 11.61
N GLN A 86 -0.74 1.01 11.15
CA GLN A 86 -1.48 2.04 11.88
C GLN A 86 -2.96 2.07 11.53
N PHE A 87 -3.31 1.64 10.31
CA PHE A 87 -4.66 1.80 9.79
C PHE A 87 -5.41 0.48 9.59
N SER A 88 -4.89 -0.63 10.09
CA SER A 88 -5.49 -1.94 9.83
C SER A 88 -6.94 -2.05 10.35
N ASN A 89 -7.26 -1.34 11.41
CA ASN A 89 -8.61 -1.34 12.00
C ASN A 89 -9.57 -0.36 11.31
N LYS A 90 -9.11 0.38 10.32
CA LYS A 90 -9.97 1.32 9.59
C LYS A 90 -10.76 0.68 8.47
N LEU A 91 -10.35 -0.51 8.03
CA LEU A 91 -11.07 -1.23 6.99
C LEU A 91 -12.29 -1.94 7.58
N LYS A 92 -13.39 -1.88 6.84
CA LYS A 92 -14.67 -2.50 7.21
C LYS A 92 -14.94 -3.67 6.27
N LYS A 93 -14.46 -4.82 6.65
CA LYS A 93 -14.67 -6.03 5.86
C LYS A 93 -15.80 -6.89 6.39
#